data_a598e303c894c4a40f5239d6fb61f19a
#
_entry.id   a598e303c894c4a40f5239d6fb61f19a
#
_cell.length_a   1.000
_cell.length_b   1.000
_cell.length_c   1.000
_cell.angle_alpha   90.00
_cell.angle_beta   90.00
_cell.angle_gamma   90.00
#
_symmetry.space_group_name_H-M   'P 1'
#
loop_
_entity.id
_entity.type
_entity.pdbx_description
1 polymer ?
#
loop_
_entity_poly.entity_id
_entity_poly.type
_entity_poly.pdbx_seq_one_letter_code
_entity_poly.pdbx_strand_id
1 'polypeptide(L)'
;ELGLNFRGALERRANNTFAAHRVLAWAGAQHQETALQLALFESYFGEAKNPADPAVLREKAIKVGLDGDAAEAIARSDQYADEVRAAEQRFMEVGVNAVPAFILDGRYLISGAQPADVLVDALRQVAEENASL
;
A
#
# COMPACT_ATOMS: atom_id res chain seq x y z
N GLU A 1 -8.58 15.57 14.95
CA GLU A 1 -8.34 15.52 13.50
C GLU A 1 -7.02 14.80 13.22
N LEU A 2 -7.02 13.89 12.25
CA LEU A 2 -5.84 13.09 11.91
C LEU A 2 -4.91 13.78 10.91
N GLY A 3 -5.20 15.04 10.52
CA GLY A 3 -4.40 15.80 9.55
C GLY A 3 -4.39 15.26 8.12
N LEU A 4 -5.31 14.34 7.78
CA LEU A 4 -5.40 13.74 6.45
C LEU A 4 -6.17 14.63 5.48
N ASN A 5 -5.66 14.73 4.24
CA ASN A 5 -6.29 15.52 3.19
C ASN A 5 -7.22 14.64 2.32
N PHE A 6 -8.52 14.89 2.38
CA PHE A 6 -9.55 14.22 1.59
C PHE A 6 -10.31 15.15 0.65
N ARG A 7 -9.73 16.29 0.28
CA ARG A 7 -10.42 17.30 -0.56
C ARG A 7 -10.85 16.76 -1.91
N GLY A 8 -10.07 15.87 -2.52
CA GLY A 8 -10.39 15.21 -3.80
C GLY A 8 -11.29 13.98 -3.66
N ALA A 9 -11.72 13.62 -2.46
CA ALA A 9 -12.41 12.34 -2.22
C ALA A 9 -13.74 12.18 -3.00
N LEU A 10 -14.45 13.27 -3.27
CA LEU A 10 -15.73 13.24 -4.01
C LEU A 10 -15.55 13.22 -5.53
N GLU A 11 -14.38 13.63 -6.03
CA GLU A 11 -14.08 13.73 -7.46
C GLU A 11 -13.30 12.52 -8.00
N ARG A 12 -12.75 11.72 -7.08
CA ARG A 12 -11.96 10.53 -7.43
C ARG A 12 -12.79 9.48 -8.14
N ARG A 13 -12.14 8.72 -9.03
CA ARG A 13 -12.71 7.56 -9.71
C ARG A 13 -12.00 6.29 -9.27
N ALA A 14 -12.71 5.15 -9.30
CA ALA A 14 -12.07 3.85 -9.15
C ALA A 14 -11.16 3.59 -10.35
N ASN A 15 -9.92 3.20 -10.07
CA ASN A 15 -8.90 2.94 -11.09
C ASN A 15 -8.25 1.58 -10.83
N ASN A 16 -7.69 0.98 -11.88
CA ASN A 16 -6.84 -0.18 -11.72
C ASN A 16 -5.48 0.27 -11.18
N THR A 17 -5.14 -0.16 -9.97
CA THR A 17 -3.92 0.25 -9.27
C THR A 17 -2.72 -0.66 -9.52
N PHE A 18 -2.81 -1.62 -10.45
CA PHE A 18 -1.74 -2.60 -10.68
C PHE A 18 -0.40 -1.96 -11.07
N ALA A 19 -0.43 -0.93 -11.92
CA ALA A 19 0.77 -0.17 -12.27
C ALA A 19 1.39 0.54 -11.04
N ALA A 20 0.56 1.11 -10.17
CA ALA A 20 1.03 1.73 -8.93
C ALA A 20 1.71 0.70 -8.01
N HIS A 21 1.14 -0.50 -7.86
CA HIS A 21 1.74 -1.57 -7.06
C HIS A 21 3.09 -2.03 -7.62
N ARG A 22 3.27 -2.08 -8.93
CA ARG A 22 4.56 -2.42 -9.55
C ARG A 22 5.62 -1.36 -9.28
N VAL A 23 5.25 -0.08 -9.38
CA VAL A 23 6.16 1.03 -9.05
C VAL A 23 6.48 1.06 -7.54
N LEU A 24 5.51 0.71 -6.67
CA LEU A 24 5.76 0.55 -5.23
C LEU A 24 6.72 -0.61 -4.93
N ALA A 25 6.59 -1.76 -5.60
CA ALA A 25 7.53 -2.87 -5.45
C ALA A 25 8.97 -2.46 -5.83
N TRP A 26 9.13 -1.73 -6.93
CA TRP A 26 10.41 -1.14 -7.32
C TRP A 26 10.94 -0.13 -6.29
N ALA A 27 10.09 0.72 -5.73
CA ALA A 27 10.47 1.67 -4.68
C ALA A 27 10.88 0.95 -3.39
N GLY A 28 10.28 -0.20 -3.09
CA GLY A 28 10.62 -1.04 -1.94
C GLY A 28 12.07 -1.54 -1.97
N ALA A 29 12.58 -1.90 -3.15
CA ALA A 29 13.99 -2.27 -3.33
C ALA A 29 14.97 -1.12 -3.00
N GLN A 30 14.48 0.11 -2.92
CA GLN A 30 15.23 1.32 -2.58
C GLN A 30 14.84 1.90 -1.21
N HIS A 31 14.06 1.15 -0.40
CA HIS A 31 13.54 1.58 0.91
C HIS A 31 12.67 2.85 0.87
N GLN A 32 12.02 3.12 -0.27
CA GLN A 32 11.17 4.29 -0.51
C GLN A 32 9.69 3.94 -0.71
N GLU A 33 9.28 2.69 -0.50
CA GLU A 33 7.90 2.23 -0.70
C GLU A 33 6.90 3.04 0.11
N THR A 34 7.12 3.18 1.42
CA THR A 34 6.21 3.91 2.30
C THR A 34 6.11 5.39 1.92
N ALA A 35 7.22 6.04 1.60
CA ALA A 35 7.23 7.45 1.19
C ALA A 35 6.43 7.65 -0.11
N LEU A 36 6.63 6.78 -1.10
CA LEU A 36 5.89 6.83 -2.36
C LEU A 36 4.41 6.52 -2.15
N GLN A 37 4.07 5.52 -1.33
CA GLN A 37 2.68 5.17 -1.02
C GLN A 37 1.92 6.32 -0.37
N LEU A 38 2.52 7.03 0.58
CA LEU A 38 1.92 8.21 1.21
C LEU A 38 1.70 9.34 0.20
N ALA A 39 2.67 9.58 -0.71
CA ALA A 39 2.53 10.56 -1.77
C ALA A 39 1.40 10.21 -2.76
N LEU A 40 1.20 8.91 -3.06
CA LEU A 40 0.10 8.44 -3.90
C LEU A 40 -1.25 8.56 -3.19
N PHE A 41 -1.33 8.31 -1.89
CA PHE A 41 -2.55 8.55 -1.11
C PHE A 41 -2.96 10.02 -1.11
N GLU A 42 -2.00 10.94 -0.88
CA GLU A 42 -2.25 12.38 -0.96
C GLU A 42 -2.75 12.78 -2.36
N SER A 43 -2.13 12.23 -3.40
CA SER A 43 -2.50 12.45 -4.80
C SER A 43 -3.93 11.98 -5.11
N TYR A 44 -4.28 10.78 -4.67
CA TYR A 44 -5.58 10.19 -4.96
C TYR A 44 -6.70 10.78 -4.12
N PHE A 45 -6.52 10.87 -2.80
CA PHE A 45 -7.54 11.36 -1.89
C PHE A 45 -7.60 12.88 -1.80
N GLY A 46 -6.47 13.56 -1.91
CA GLY A 46 -6.35 15.01 -1.78
C GLY A 46 -6.52 15.77 -3.09
N GLU A 47 -5.93 15.23 -4.18
CA GLU A 47 -5.84 15.92 -5.47
C GLU A 47 -6.74 15.29 -6.56
N ALA A 48 -7.44 14.19 -6.28
CA ALA A 48 -8.26 13.40 -7.21
C ALA A 48 -7.50 12.91 -8.47
N LYS A 49 -6.17 12.78 -8.39
CA LYS A 49 -5.36 12.27 -9.50
C LYS A 49 -5.47 10.75 -9.62
N ASN A 50 -5.33 10.27 -10.85
CA ASN A 50 -5.36 8.84 -11.13
C ASN A 50 -4.02 8.16 -10.76
N PRO A 51 -3.96 7.24 -9.78
CA PRO A 51 -2.73 6.55 -9.41
C PRO A 51 -2.28 5.52 -10.46
N ALA A 52 -3.08 5.22 -11.47
CA ALA A 52 -2.70 4.37 -12.60
C ALA A 52 -2.04 5.17 -13.75
N ASP A 53 -2.06 6.49 -13.70
CA ASP A 53 -1.45 7.34 -14.74
C ASP A 53 0.08 7.34 -14.58
N PRO A 54 0.85 6.89 -15.61
CA PRO A 54 2.31 6.91 -15.55
C PRO A 54 2.90 8.29 -15.27
N ALA A 55 2.26 9.38 -15.72
CA ALA A 55 2.71 10.73 -15.45
C ALA A 55 2.57 11.10 -13.96
N VAL A 56 1.50 10.66 -13.31
CA VAL A 56 1.30 10.82 -11.86
C VAL A 56 2.33 10.01 -11.07
N LEU A 57 2.58 8.77 -11.47
CA LEU A 57 3.60 7.91 -10.85
C LEU A 57 4.99 8.52 -10.97
N ARG A 58 5.33 9.06 -12.14
CA ARG A 58 6.56 9.82 -12.37
C ARG A 58 6.68 11.02 -11.43
N GLU A 59 5.65 11.86 -11.37
CA GLU A 59 5.62 13.06 -10.50
C GLU A 59 5.84 12.70 -9.03
N LYS A 60 5.14 11.67 -8.54
CA LYS A 60 5.24 11.28 -7.12
C LYS A 60 6.54 10.57 -6.79
N ALA A 61 7.12 9.82 -7.73
CA ALA A 61 8.47 9.26 -7.59
C ALA A 61 9.51 10.36 -7.40
N ILE A 62 9.50 11.39 -8.26
CA ILE A 62 10.40 12.55 -8.14
C ILE A 62 10.21 13.24 -6.78
N LYS A 63 8.97 13.44 -6.33
CA LYS A 63 8.66 14.08 -5.04
C LYS A 63 9.34 13.40 -3.86
N VAL A 64 9.51 12.07 -3.91
CA VAL A 64 10.15 11.29 -2.84
C VAL A 64 11.61 10.95 -3.11
N GLY A 65 12.24 11.58 -4.11
CA GLY A 65 13.66 11.43 -4.40
C GLY A 65 14.02 10.21 -5.26
N LEU A 66 13.04 9.58 -5.91
CA LEU A 66 13.24 8.48 -6.84
C LEU A 66 13.38 8.97 -8.29
N ASP A 67 13.94 8.13 -9.16
CA ASP A 67 14.03 8.38 -10.59
C ASP A 67 12.63 8.31 -11.24
N GLY A 68 12.13 9.47 -11.68
CA GLY A 68 10.81 9.58 -12.29
C GLY A 68 10.71 8.90 -13.65
N ASP A 69 11.78 8.89 -14.44
CA ASP A 69 11.78 8.25 -15.77
C ASP A 69 11.76 6.73 -15.63
N ALA A 70 12.48 6.19 -14.64
CA ALA A 70 12.40 4.78 -14.29
C ALA A 70 11.00 4.39 -13.79
N ALA A 71 10.39 5.20 -12.93
CA ALA A 71 9.02 4.96 -12.43
C ALA A 71 7.99 4.93 -13.58
N GLU A 72 8.08 5.88 -14.53
CA GLU A 72 7.22 5.93 -15.69
C GLU A 72 7.45 4.72 -16.63
N ALA A 73 8.69 4.32 -16.85
CA ALA A 73 9.03 3.15 -17.67
C ALA A 73 8.45 1.86 -17.08
N ILE A 74 8.55 1.67 -15.75
CA ILE A 74 7.95 0.54 -15.03
C ILE A 74 6.41 0.59 -15.17
N ALA A 75 5.80 1.74 -15.00
CA ALA A 75 4.35 1.89 -15.13
C ALA A 75 3.82 1.50 -16.52
N ARG A 76 4.62 1.70 -17.57
CA ARG A 76 4.30 1.37 -18.97
C ARG A 76 4.73 -0.04 -19.41
N SER A 77 5.39 -0.81 -18.55
CA SER A 77 5.90 -2.16 -18.83
C SER A 77 5.25 -3.20 -17.94
N ASP A 78 5.72 -4.46 -18.03
CA ASP A 78 5.35 -5.56 -17.14
C ASP A 78 6.38 -5.81 -16.03
N GLN A 79 7.38 -4.95 -15.87
CA GLN A 79 8.36 -5.07 -14.79
C GLN A 79 7.66 -5.12 -13.42
N TYR A 80 8.13 -5.97 -12.53
CA TYR A 80 7.55 -6.23 -11.19
C TYR A 80 6.13 -6.83 -11.19
N ALA A 81 5.60 -7.27 -12.35
CA ALA A 81 4.27 -7.84 -12.40
C ALA A 81 4.19 -9.18 -11.65
N ASP A 82 5.19 -10.02 -11.78
CA ASP A 82 5.22 -11.34 -11.14
C ASP A 82 5.38 -11.22 -9.62
N GLU A 83 6.18 -10.27 -9.15
CA GLU A 83 6.33 -9.97 -7.72
C GLU A 83 5.00 -9.50 -7.09
N VAL A 84 4.29 -8.60 -7.76
CA VAL A 84 2.99 -8.11 -7.28
C VAL A 84 1.98 -9.25 -7.26
N ARG A 85 1.87 -10.05 -8.33
CA ARG A 85 0.94 -11.19 -8.38
C ARG A 85 1.27 -12.25 -7.34
N ALA A 86 2.55 -12.54 -7.12
CA ALA A 86 2.97 -13.47 -6.09
C ALA A 86 2.63 -12.97 -4.67
N ALA A 87 2.75 -11.66 -4.43
CA ALA A 87 2.33 -11.05 -3.17
C ALA A 87 0.80 -11.16 -2.97
N GLU A 88 0.01 -10.81 -3.99
CA GLU A 88 -1.45 -10.93 -3.97
C GLU A 88 -1.89 -12.38 -3.68
N GLN A 89 -1.32 -13.35 -4.39
CA GLN A 89 -1.63 -14.76 -4.21
C GLN A 89 -1.31 -15.22 -2.78
N ARG A 90 -0.16 -14.83 -2.24
CA ARG A 90 0.25 -15.19 -0.88
C ARG A 90 -0.75 -14.69 0.17
N PHE A 91 -1.25 -13.46 0.03
CA PHE A 91 -2.26 -12.92 0.93
C PHE A 91 -3.61 -13.64 0.78
N MET A 92 -4.01 -14.03 -0.43
CA MET A 92 -5.21 -14.86 -0.64
C MET A 92 -5.08 -16.24 0.00
N GLU A 93 -3.92 -16.88 -0.12
CA GLU A 93 -3.65 -18.21 0.45
C GLU A 93 -3.71 -18.22 1.98
N VAL A 94 -3.33 -17.13 2.65
CA VAL A 94 -3.48 -17.00 4.12
C VAL A 94 -4.86 -16.52 4.54
N GLY A 95 -5.81 -16.44 3.61
CA GLY A 95 -7.23 -16.16 3.91
C GLY A 95 -7.61 -14.69 3.92
N VAL A 96 -6.76 -13.76 3.45
CA VAL A 96 -7.12 -12.35 3.29
C VAL A 96 -8.12 -12.22 2.14
N ASN A 97 -9.37 -11.92 2.48
CA ASN A 97 -10.47 -11.75 1.53
C ASN A 97 -11.23 -10.42 1.69
N ALA A 98 -10.77 -9.59 2.63
CA ALA A 98 -11.32 -8.27 2.92
C ALA A 98 -10.22 -7.32 3.38
N VAL A 99 -10.44 -6.02 3.27
CA VAL A 99 -9.53 -4.97 3.73
C VAL A 99 -10.26 -4.01 4.67
N PRO A 100 -9.55 -3.48 5.68
CA PRO A 100 -8.17 -3.79 6.05
C PRO A 100 -7.99 -5.20 6.60
N ALA A 101 -6.78 -5.77 6.48
CA ALA A 101 -6.42 -7.03 7.11
C ALA A 101 -5.10 -6.86 7.86
N PHE A 102 -5.00 -7.48 9.04
CA PHE A 102 -3.82 -7.43 9.89
C PHE A 102 -3.33 -8.84 10.16
N ILE A 103 -2.09 -9.13 9.78
CA ILE A 103 -1.46 -10.41 10.09
C ILE A 103 -0.45 -10.15 11.21
N LEU A 104 -0.74 -10.69 12.40
CA LEU A 104 0.10 -10.54 13.56
C LEU A 104 1.04 -11.75 13.69
N ASP A 105 2.34 -11.48 13.78
CA ASP A 105 3.40 -12.49 13.94
C ASP A 105 3.36 -13.62 12.90
N GLY A 106 2.84 -13.37 11.72
CA GLY A 106 2.67 -14.36 10.65
C GLY A 106 1.69 -15.50 10.95
N ARG A 107 0.96 -15.44 12.08
CA ARG A 107 0.10 -16.54 12.60
C ARG A 107 -1.37 -16.16 12.75
N TYR A 108 -1.66 -14.92 13.10
CA TYR A 108 -3.01 -14.48 13.42
C TYR A 108 -3.51 -13.49 12.39
N LEU A 109 -4.66 -13.78 11.80
CA LEU A 109 -5.32 -12.90 10.83
C LEU A 109 -6.51 -12.19 11.50
N ILE A 110 -6.48 -10.86 11.50
CA ILE A 110 -7.64 -10.02 11.84
C ILE A 110 -8.16 -9.44 10.54
N SER A 111 -9.42 -9.76 10.19
CA SER A 111 -10.06 -9.31 8.96
C SER A 111 -11.03 -8.16 9.23
N GLY A 112 -10.97 -7.13 8.41
CA GLY A 112 -11.81 -5.95 8.52
C GLY A 112 -11.33 -4.91 9.54
N ALA A 113 -11.94 -3.73 9.49
CA ALA A 113 -11.67 -2.66 10.44
C ALA A 113 -12.16 -3.05 11.83
N GLN A 114 -11.30 -2.85 12.84
CA GLN A 114 -11.60 -3.13 14.23
C GLN A 114 -11.41 -1.85 15.07
N PRO A 115 -12.12 -1.73 16.22
CA PRO A 115 -11.82 -0.70 17.20
C PRO A 115 -10.35 -0.77 17.67
N ALA A 116 -9.78 0.38 18.02
CA ALA A 116 -8.38 0.46 18.39
C ALA A 116 -8.03 -0.38 19.64
N ASP A 117 -8.93 -0.46 20.62
CA ASP A 117 -8.79 -1.29 21.82
C ASP A 117 -8.68 -2.78 21.47
N VAL A 118 -9.49 -3.27 20.54
CA VAL A 118 -9.43 -4.66 20.05
C VAL A 118 -8.07 -4.97 19.42
N LEU A 119 -7.53 -4.05 18.60
CA LEU A 119 -6.21 -4.22 18.00
C LEU A 119 -5.09 -4.20 19.05
N VAL A 120 -5.19 -3.29 20.04
CA VAL A 120 -4.22 -3.21 21.13
C VAL A 120 -4.22 -4.50 21.96
N ASP A 121 -5.39 -5.03 22.29
CA ASP A 121 -5.49 -6.26 23.08
C ASP A 121 -4.96 -7.47 22.30
N ALA A 122 -5.25 -7.58 21.00
CA ALA A 122 -4.69 -8.61 20.15
C ALA A 122 -3.15 -8.55 20.08
N LEU A 123 -2.58 -7.36 19.92
CA LEU A 123 -1.13 -7.16 19.90
C LEU A 123 -0.49 -7.54 21.24
N ARG A 124 -1.10 -7.20 22.37
CA ARG A 124 -0.62 -7.58 23.70
C ARG A 124 -0.64 -9.09 23.91
N GLN A 125 -1.74 -9.74 23.54
CA GLN A 125 -1.86 -11.19 23.65
C GLN A 125 -0.75 -11.91 22.86
N VAL A 126 -0.53 -11.52 21.60
CA VAL A 126 0.53 -12.10 20.77
C VAL A 126 1.92 -11.85 21.35
N ALA A 127 2.17 -10.66 21.92
CA ALA A 127 3.44 -10.35 22.57
C ALA A 127 3.68 -11.19 23.83
N GLU A 128 2.65 -11.42 24.66
CA GLU A 128 2.72 -12.26 25.86
C GLU A 128 2.97 -13.74 25.50
N GLU A 129 2.31 -14.26 24.48
CA GLU A 129 2.54 -15.62 23.98
C GLU A 129 3.99 -15.81 23.50
N ASN A 130 4.54 -14.83 22.79
CA ASN A 130 5.93 -14.88 22.33
C ASN A 130 6.96 -14.77 23.47
N ALA A 131 6.64 -14.02 24.53
CA ALA A 131 7.51 -13.92 25.71
C ALA A 131 7.53 -15.20 26.56
N SER A 132 6.56 -16.10 26.36
CA SER A 132 6.41 -17.35 27.09
C SER A 132 7.10 -18.54 26.36
N LEU A 133 7.64 -18.34 25.20
CA LEU A 133 8.39 -19.32 24.38
C LEU A 133 9.90 -19.20 24.64
#